data_84421961b70ad31cde3b30de9ea1fed1
#
_entry.id   84421961b70ad31cde3b30de9ea1fed1
#
_cell.length_a   1.000
_cell.length_b   1.000
_cell.length_c   1.000
_cell.angle_alpha   90.00
_cell.angle_beta   90.00
_cell.angle_gamma   90.00
#
_symmetry.space_group_name_H-M   'P 1'
#
loop_
_entity.id
_entity.type
_entity.pdbx_description
1 polymer ?
#
loop_
_entity_poly.entity_id
_entity_poly.type
_entity_poly.pdbx_seq_one_letter_code
_entity_poly.pdbx_strand_id
1 'polypeptide(L)'
;QGGEPLAERFSKLLKWFFSKEHIYDEAGLTPEERLWERQSLETKEHLIELRSLLESELSKDSEFRSQYYTEALNYLKKFWKELFAFLDDGDLPIDNNLAERTIRKLTTQRNNSLHYGSDAGAEMAATYHSVIGTVKLHGSSVWNFIGTFFKNIFNGCRDYVNMVPGKITLAAGQC
;
A
#
# COMPACT_ATOMS: atom_id res chain seq x y z
N GLN A 1 41.32 -8.80 2.13
CA GLN A 1 40.50 -7.68 2.58
C GLN A 1 39.11 -7.93 2.03
N GLY A 2 38.21 -8.48 2.85
CA GLY A 2 36.84 -8.80 2.48
C GLY A 2 36.04 -7.49 2.30
N GLY A 3 35.70 -7.17 1.05
CA GLY A 3 34.72 -6.14 0.77
C GLY A 3 33.36 -6.53 1.37
N GLU A 4 32.58 -5.54 1.75
CA GLU A 4 31.22 -5.74 2.23
C GLU A 4 30.42 -6.55 1.20
N PRO A 5 29.71 -7.61 1.61
CA PRO A 5 28.90 -8.39 0.66
C PRO A 5 27.95 -7.49 -0.11
N LEU A 6 27.92 -7.62 -1.43
CA LEU A 6 27.10 -6.76 -2.33
C LEU A 6 25.62 -6.73 -1.94
N ALA A 7 25.06 -7.87 -1.51
CA ALA A 7 23.69 -7.94 -1.00
C ALA A 7 23.49 -7.03 0.23
N GLU A 8 24.51 -6.87 1.06
CA GLU A 8 24.46 -6.00 2.22
C GLU A 8 24.46 -4.51 1.82
N ARG A 9 25.21 -4.13 0.79
CA ARG A 9 25.17 -2.76 0.23
C ARG A 9 23.79 -2.42 -0.31
N PHE A 10 23.17 -3.31 -1.11
CA PHE A 10 21.79 -3.11 -1.54
C PHE A 10 20.83 -2.97 -0.37
N SER A 11 20.97 -3.85 0.63
CA SER A 11 20.14 -3.82 1.83
C SER A 11 20.29 -2.50 2.59
N LYS A 12 21.49 -1.95 2.72
CA LYS A 12 21.73 -0.65 3.38
C LYS A 12 21.09 0.50 2.62
N LEU A 13 21.28 0.55 1.30
CA LEU A 13 20.69 1.60 0.47
C LEU A 13 19.16 1.56 0.50
N LEU A 14 18.55 0.38 0.43
CA LEU A 14 17.10 0.25 0.53
C LEU A 14 16.58 0.60 1.93
N LYS A 15 17.24 0.13 2.99
CA LYS A 15 16.87 0.45 4.38
C LYS A 15 16.92 1.95 4.67
N TRP A 16 17.79 2.69 3.99
CA TRP A 16 17.87 4.14 4.16
C TRP A 16 16.52 4.81 3.82
N PHE A 17 15.87 4.43 2.70
CA PHE A 17 14.55 4.95 2.34
C PHE A 17 13.50 4.66 3.42
N PHE A 18 13.45 3.43 3.92
CA PHE A 18 12.54 3.07 5.01
C PHE A 18 12.82 3.84 6.30
N SER A 19 14.09 4.09 6.62
CA SER A 19 14.46 4.87 7.80
C SER A 19 14.04 6.33 7.67
N LYS A 20 14.14 6.93 6.49
CA LYS A 20 13.65 8.29 6.23
C LYS A 20 12.14 8.37 6.36
N GLU A 21 11.40 7.44 5.77
CA GLU A 21 9.94 7.39 5.91
C GLU A 21 9.49 7.25 7.37
N HIS A 22 10.20 6.46 8.17
CA HIS A 22 9.92 6.35 9.61
C HIS A 22 10.13 7.69 10.34
N ILE A 23 11.19 8.42 10.01
CA ILE A 23 11.43 9.76 10.56
C ILE A 23 10.30 10.72 10.17
N TYR A 24 9.81 10.67 8.92
CA TYR A 24 8.72 11.51 8.45
C TYR A 24 7.39 11.18 9.15
N ASP A 25 7.15 9.88 9.41
CA ASP A 25 5.97 9.42 10.17
C ASP A 25 6.04 9.91 11.63
N GLU A 26 7.21 9.78 12.29
CA GLU A 26 7.41 10.26 13.68
C GLU A 26 7.28 11.78 13.81
N ALA A 27 7.74 12.52 12.79
CA ALA A 27 7.61 13.97 12.74
C ALA A 27 6.20 14.44 12.37
N GLY A 28 5.32 13.55 11.91
CA GLY A 28 3.94 13.87 11.51
C GLY A 28 3.87 14.77 10.29
N LEU A 29 4.79 14.61 9.33
CA LEU A 29 4.83 15.45 8.13
C LEU A 29 3.55 15.31 7.30
N THR A 30 3.07 16.45 6.79
CA THR A 30 2.00 16.48 5.79
C THR A 30 2.46 15.85 4.48
N PRO A 31 1.54 15.46 3.56
CA PRO A 31 1.91 14.93 2.24
C PRO A 31 2.81 15.89 1.46
N GLU A 32 2.56 17.19 1.51
CA GLU A 32 3.34 18.22 0.82
C GLU A 32 4.77 18.31 1.38
N GLU A 33 4.91 18.31 2.71
CA GLU A 33 6.23 18.34 3.39
C GLU A 33 7.00 17.04 3.10
N ARG A 34 6.31 15.90 3.13
CA ARG A 34 6.89 14.60 2.80
C ARG A 34 7.38 14.55 1.36
N LEU A 35 6.60 15.04 0.41
CA LEU A 35 7.00 15.13 -1.00
C LEU A 35 8.26 16.02 -1.16
N TRP A 36 8.32 17.13 -0.46
CA TRP A 36 9.47 18.03 -0.49
C TRP A 36 10.75 17.33 0.02
N GLU A 37 10.68 16.62 1.13
CA GLU A 37 11.78 15.83 1.69
C GLU A 37 12.20 14.69 0.76
N ARG A 38 11.24 13.98 0.14
CA ARG A 38 11.47 12.92 -0.84
C ARG A 38 12.18 13.42 -2.09
N GLN A 39 12.00 14.69 -2.47
CA GLN A 39 12.64 15.33 -3.60
C GLN A 39 13.99 16.00 -3.25
N SER A 40 14.47 15.84 -2.02
CA SER A 40 15.74 16.40 -1.56
C SER A 40 16.94 15.89 -2.35
N LEU A 41 18.03 16.65 -2.30
CA LEU A 41 19.29 16.25 -2.96
C LEU A 41 19.83 14.93 -2.40
N GLU A 42 19.75 14.74 -1.10
CA GLU A 42 20.17 13.51 -0.42
C GLU A 42 19.42 12.28 -0.94
N THR A 43 18.11 12.37 -1.10
CA THR A 43 17.28 11.28 -1.66
C THR A 43 17.69 10.96 -3.09
N LYS A 44 17.93 11.97 -3.91
CA LYS A 44 18.37 11.81 -5.30
C LYS A 44 19.73 11.14 -5.40
N GLU A 45 20.67 11.54 -4.55
CA GLU A 45 22.01 10.94 -4.50
C GLU A 45 21.94 9.44 -4.12
N HIS A 46 21.14 9.08 -3.12
CA HIS A 46 20.92 7.67 -2.73
C HIS A 46 20.26 6.84 -3.84
N LEU A 47 19.31 7.43 -4.55
CA LEU A 47 18.64 6.77 -5.68
C LEU A 47 19.62 6.56 -6.85
N ILE A 48 20.47 7.52 -7.14
CA ILE A 48 21.52 7.43 -8.17
C ILE A 48 22.54 6.35 -7.77
N GLU A 49 22.98 6.31 -6.52
CA GLU A 49 23.91 5.30 -6.03
C GLU A 49 23.32 3.90 -6.18
N LEU A 50 22.07 3.71 -5.75
CA LEU A 50 21.37 2.43 -5.87
C LEU A 50 21.23 2.00 -7.34
N ARG A 51 20.89 2.94 -8.23
CA ARG A 51 20.79 2.69 -9.67
C ARG A 51 22.12 2.30 -10.29
N SER A 52 23.18 3.05 -9.96
CA SER A 52 24.53 2.77 -10.44
C SER A 52 25.03 1.40 -9.97
N LEU A 53 24.77 1.04 -8.73
CA LEU A 53 25.09 -0.27 -8.18
C LEU A 53 24.35 -1.38 -8.93
N LEU A 54 23.06 -1.21 -9.18
CA LEU A 54 22.23 -2.15 -9.93
C LEU A 54 22.78 -2.36 -11.36
N GLU A 55 23.06 -1.29 -12.07
CA GLU A 55 23.57 -1.35 -13.44
C GLU A 55 24.96 -1.98 -13.49
N SER A 56 25.84 -1.63 -12.55
CA SER A 56 27.16 -2.24 -12.41
C SER A 56 27.05 -3.75 -12.18
N GLU A 57 26.13 -4.19 -11.32
CA GLU A 57 25.96 -5.61 -11.05
C GLU A 57 25.36 -6.36 -12.24
N LEU A 58 24.41 -5.78 -12.95
CA LEU A 58 23.82 -6.40 -14.13
C LEU A 58 24.78 -6.50 -15.32
N SER A 59 25.78 -5.61 -15.38
CA SER A 59 26.81 -5.64 -16.46
C SER A 59 27.89 -6.70 -16.26
N LYS A 60 28.05 -7.23 -15.02
CA LYS A 60 29.03 -8.29 -14.72
C LYS A 60 28.54 -9.63 -15.22
N ASP A 61 29.49 -10.49 -15.57
CA ASP A 61 29.17 -11.86 -16.01
C ASP A 61 28.47 -12.67 -14.91
N SER A 62 27.43 -13.42 -15.27
CA SER A 62 26.53 -14.06 -14.30
C SER A 62 27.03 -15.41 -13.77
N GLU A 63 28.19 -15.89 -14.24
CA GLU A 63 28.68 -17.26 -13.98
C GLU A 63 28.82 -17.60 -12.49
N PHE A 64 28.99 -16.58 -11.62
CA PHE A 64 29.15 -16.75 -10.18
C PHE A 64 27.97 -16.19 -9.34
N ARG A 65 26.84 -15.85 -9.97
CA ARG A 65 25.68 -15.36 -9.25
C ARG A 65 24.67 -16.46 -8.95
N SER A 66 24.13 -16.46 -7.73
CA SER A 66 22.99 -17.33 -7.44
C SER A 66 21.78 -16.90 -8.29
N GLN A 67 20.95 -17.86 -8.67
CA GLN A 67 19.70 -17.61 -9.40
C GLN A 67 18.83 -16.58 -8.67
N TYR A 68 18.65 -16.73 -7.35
CA TYR A 68 17.85 -15.83 -6.53
C TYR A 68 18.36 -14.37 -6.57
N TYR A 69 19.68 -14.18 -6.56
CA TYR A 69 20.26 -12.83 -6.64
C TYR A 69 20.02 -12.21 -8.01
N THR A 70 20.17 -13.00 -9.08
CA THR A 70 19.89 -12.56 -10.45
C THR A 70 18.40 -12.17 -10.63
N GLU A 71 17.50 -12.98 -10.10
CA GLU A 71 16.06 -12.70 -10.12
C GLU A 71 15.74 -11.41 -9.38
N ALA A 72 16.32 -11.18 -8.20
CA ALA A 72 16.14 -9.96 -7.42
C ALA A 72 16.63 -8.70 -8.16
N LEU A 73 17.81 -8.75 -8.79
CA LEU A 73 18.32 -7.65 -9.60
C LEU A 73 17.42 -7.34 -10.81
N ASN A 74 16.97 -8.38 -11.50
CA ASN A 74 16.06 -8.23 -12.64
C ASN A 74 14.70 -7.69 -12.22
N TYR A 75 14.18 -8.12 -11.05
CA TYR A 75 12.97 -7.59 -10.47
C TYR A 75 13.10 -6.09 -10.17
N LEU A 76 14.18 -5.70 -9.47
CA LEU A 76 14.47 -4.31 -9.15
C LEU A 76 14.59 -3.45 -10.41
N LYS A 77 15.26 -3.96 -11.45
CA LYS A 77 15.37 -3.27 -12.76
C LYS A 77 14.01 -3.12 -13.44
N LYS A 78 13.24 -4.20 -13.50
CA LYS A 78 11.96 -4.26 -14.22
C LYS A 78 10.92 -3.33 -13.59
N PHE A 79 10.84 -3.31 -12.27
CA PHE A 79 9.84 -2.57 -11.52
C PHE A 79 10.39 -1.29 -10.88
N TRP A 80 11.50 -0.76 -11.40
CA TRP A 80 12.15 0.43 -10.85
C TRP A 80 11.19 1.60 -10.66
N LYS A 81 10.39 1.90 -11.68
CA LYS A 81 9.44 3.00 -11.67
C LYS A 81 8.37 2.83 -10.60
N GLU A 82 7.82 1.64 -10.53
CA GLU A 82 6.74 1.30 -9.60
C GLU A 82 7.24 1.27 -8.16
N LEU A 83 8.44 0.72 -7.93
CA LEU A 83 9.03 0.64 -6.60
C LEU A 83 9.39 2.00 -6.01
N PHE A 84 9.75 2.97 -6.85
CA PHE A 84 10.12 4.32 -6.42
C PHE A 84 9.06 5.39 -6.73
N ALA A 85 7.85 4.98 -7.16
CA ALA A 85 6.75 5.90 -7.43
C ALA A 85 6.34 6.74 -6.20
N PHE A 86 6.53 6.23 -4.99
CA PHE A 86 6.27 6.95 -3.75
C PHE A 86 7.10 8.23 -3.61
N LEU A 87 8.26 8.32 -4.27
CA LEU A 87 9.09 9.53 -4.25
C LEU A 87 8.46 10.72 -4.98
N ASP A 88 7.51 10.46 -5.87
CA ASP A 88 6.82 11.46 -6.69
C ASP A 88 5.46 11.89 -6.12
N ASP A 89 5.04 11.29 -4.99
CA ASP A 89 3.74 11.55 -4.37
C ASP A 89 3.84 11.42 -2.85
N GLY A 90 3.49 12.48 -2.11
CA GLY A 90 3.58 12.52 -0.65
C GLY A 90 2.56 11.64 0.07
N ASP A 91 1.44 11.30 -0.58
CA ASP A 91 0.38 10.44 -0.04
C ASP A 91 0.68 8.95 -0.19
N LEU A 92 1.52 8.57 -1.17
CA LEU A 92 1.85 7.17 -1.39
C LEU A 92 2.79 6.64 -0.30
N PRO A 93 2.42 5.55 0.40
CA PRO A 93 3.34 4.89 1.33
C PRO A 93 4.46 4.16 0.59
N ILE A 94 5.64 4.04 1.22
CA ILE A 94 6.77 3.27 0.68
C ILE A 94 6.46 1.77 0.61
N ASP A 95 5.54 1.29 1.42
CA ASP A 95 5.14 -0.11 1.49
C ASP A 95 3.65 -0.29 1.18
N ASN A 96 3.26 -1.54 1.01
CA ASN A 96 1.89 -1.90 0.72
C ASN A 96 1.22 -2.65 1.92
N ASN A 97 1.77 -2.51 3.12
CA ASN A 97 1.32 -3.21 4.32
C ASN A 97 -0.18 -3.02 4.61
N LEU A 98 -0.74 -1.84 4.32
CA LEU A 98 -2.16 -1.58 4.50
C LEU A 98 -3.01 -2.43 3.54
N ALA A 99 -2.63 -2.47 2.26
CA ALA A 99 -3.31 -3.30 1.26
C ALA A 99 -3.20 -4.79 1.61
N GLU A 100 -2.01 -5.25 1.99
CA GLU A 100 -1.79 -6.65 2.40
C GLU A 100 -2.63 -7.04 3.61
N ARG A 101 -2.68 -6.21 4.65
CA ARG A 101 -3.53 -6.46 5.83
C ARG A 101 -5.02 -6.50 5.47
N THR A 102 -5.42 -5.67 4.52
CA THR A 102 -6.82 -5.61 4.05
C THR A 102 -7.17 -6.87 3.27
N ILE A 103 -6.31 -7.27 2.33
CA ILE A 103 -6.50 -8.49 1.52
C ILE A 103 -6.37 -9.75 2.37
N ARG A 104 -5.52 -9.76 3.39
CA ARG A 104 -5.36 -10.92 4.29
C ARG A 104 -6.69 -11.34 4.95
N LYS A 105 -7.59 -10.39 5.24
CA LYS A 105 -8.92 -10.72 5.77
C LYS A 105 -9.76 -11.51 4.77
N LEU A 106 -9.68 -11.16 3.48
CA LEU A 106 -10.35 -11.89 2.39
C LEU A 106 -9.76 -13.28 2.19
N THR A 107 -8.43 -13.41 2.20
CA THR A 107 -7.76 -14.70 2.04
C THR A 107 -8.02 -15.64 3.23
N THR A 108 -8.06 -15.10 4.45
CA THR A 108 -8.41 -15.86 5.65
C THR A 108 -9.85 -16.37 5.57
N GLN A 109 -10.80 -15.53 5.16
CA GLN A 109 -12.18 -15.95 4.98
C GLN A 109 -12.30 -17.00 3.88
N ARG A 110 -11.63 -16.81 2.73
CA ARG A 110 -11.59 -17.80 1.64
C ARG A 110 -11.08 -19.15 2.14
N ASN A 111 -10.00 -19.16 2.90
CA ASN A 111 -9.42 -20.40 3.44
C ASN A 111 -10.35 -21.10 4.43
N ASN A 112 -11.10 -20.34 5.24
CA ASN A 112 -12.05 -20.89 6.20
C ASN A 112 -13.35 -21.39 5.54
N SER A 113 -13.77 -20.76 4.44
CA SER A 113 -15.02 -21.06 3.73
C SER A 113 -14.82 -21.95 2.50
N LEU A 114 -13.59 -22.35 2.20
CA LEU A 114 -13.13 -23.16 1.05
C LEU A 114 -13.35 -22.47 -0.30
N HIS A 115 -14.45 -21.76 -0.53
CA HIS A 115 -14.78 -21.05 -1.76
C HIS A 115 -15.87 -20.00 -1.52
N TYR A 116 -16.09 -19.10 -2.48
CA TYR A 116 -17.19 -18.13 -2.46
C TYR A 116 -18.48 -18.65 -3.13
N GLY A 117 -18.50 -19.89 -3.57
CA GLY A 117 -19.65 -20.55 -4.20
C GLY A 117 -19.87 -20.22 -5.66
N SER A 118 -19.59 -18.99 -6.08
CA SER A 118 -19.72 -18.52 -7.46
C SER A 118 -18.98 -17.20 -7.65
N ASP A 119 -18.83 -16.74 -8.90
CA ASP A 119 -18.26 -15.42 -9.22
C ASP A 119 -19.10 -14.30 -8.61
N ALA A 120 -20.42 -14.38 -8.68
CA ALA A 120 -21.34 -13.44 -8.02
C ALA A 120 -21.16 -13.43 -6.50
N GLY A 121 -20.91 -14.59 -5.88
CA GLY A 121 -20.59 -14.70 -4.46
C GLY A 121 -19.27 -14.04 -4.10
N ALA A 122 -18.26 -14.14 -4.97
CA ALA A 122 -16.97 -13.49 -4.81
C ALA A 122 -17.08 -11.96 -4.91
N GLU A 123 -17.82 -11.44 -5.88
CA GLU A 123 -18.11 -10.00 -6.03
C GLU A 123 -18.86 -9.43 -4.82
N MET A 124 -19.88 -10.17 -4.34
CA MET A 124 -20.63 -9.77 -3.15
C MET A 124 -19.73 -9.74 -1.92
N ALA A 125 -18.88 -10.75 -1.71
CA ALA A 125 -17.93 -10.78 -0.61
C ALA A 125 -16.93 -9.61 -0.70
N ALA A 126 -16.38 -9.32 -1.89
CA ALA A 126 -15.49 -8.19 -2.12
C ALA A 126 -16.18 -6.85 -1.76
N THR A 127 -17.44 -6.67 -2.17
CA THR A 127 -18.24 -5.49 -1.84
C THR A 127 -18.42 -5.33 -0.33
N TYR A 128 -18.86 -6.36 0.38
CA TYR A 128 -19.03 -6.30 1.83
C TYR A 128 -17.70 -6.01 2.56
N HIS A 129 -16.62 -6.66 2.17
CA HIS A 129 -15.33 -6.42 2.78
C HIS A 129 -14.81 -5.01 2.52
N SER A 130 -15.04 -4.46 1.33
CA SER A 130 -14.68 -3.08 0.99
C SER A 130 -15.45 -2.09 1.85
N VAL A 131 -16.77 -2.24 1.97
CA VAL A 131 -17.60 -1.36 2.80
C VAL A 131 -17.19 -1.45 4.28
N ILE A 132 -17.11 -2.67 4.84
CA ILE A 132 -16.72 -2.88 6.24
C ILE A 132 -15.31 -2.37 6.52
N GLY A 133 -14.38 -2.61 5.60
CA GLY A 133 -13.01 -2.12 5.69
C GLY A 133 -12.95 -0.60 5.73
N THR A 134 -13.67 0.06 4.83
CA THR A 134 -13.74 1.53 4.77
C THR A 134 -14.36 2.12 6.02
N VAL A 135 -15.46 1.57 6.54
CA VAL A 135 -16.05 2.00 7.82
C VAL A 135 -15.03 1.96 8.96
N LYS A 136 -14.24 0.88 9.03
CA LYS A 136 -13.19 0.74 10.07
C LYS A 136 -12.04 1.72 9.88
N LEU A 137 -11.63 2.02 8.65
CA LEU A 137 -10.60 3.02 8.36
C LEU A 137 -11.02 4.42 8.81
N HIS A 138 -12.32 4.75 8.74
CA HIS A 138 -12.88 5.98 9.27
C HIS A 138 -13.10 5.97 10.80
N GLY A 139 -12.64 4.93 11.52
CA GLY A 139 -12.83 4.80 12.97
C GLY A 139 -14.27 4.61 13.41
N SER A 140 -15.19 4.31 12.48
CA SER A 140 -16.62 4.21 12.73
C SER A 140 -17.04 2.78 13.10
N SER A 141 -18.14 2.66 13.85
CA SER A 141 -18.74 1.37 14.16
C SER A 141 -19.47 0.83 12.93
N VAL A 142 -19.09 -0.38 12.50
CA VAL A 142 -19.78 -1.10 11.42
C VAL A 142 -21.27 -1.29 11.72
N TRP A 143 -21.60 -1.56 12.97
CA TRP A 143 -23.00 -1.73 13.41
C TRP A 143 -23.81 -0.44 13.27
N ASN A 144 -23.22 0.69 13.67
CA ASN A 144 -23.87 2.00 13.52
C ASN A 144 -24.03 2.38 12.07
N PHE A 145 -23.02 2.12 11.23
CA PHE A 145 -23.09 2.35 9.79
C PHE A 145 -24.24 1.58 9.16
N ILE A 146 -24.29 0.25 9.38
CA ILE A 146 -25.34 -0.62 8.81
C ILE A 146 -26.73 -0.20 9.32
N GLY A 147 -26.84 0.08 10.61
CA GLY A 147 -28.11 0.55 11.21
C GLY A 147 -28.59 1.87 10.60
N THR A 148 -27.68 2.84 10.40
CA THR A 148 -27.99 4.12 9.76
C THR A 148 -28.37 3.94 8.29
N PHE A 149 -27.62 3.11 7.56
CA PHE A 149 -27.89 2.78 6.17
C PHE A 149 -29.31 2.25 5.97
N PHE A 150 -29.69 1.21 6.73
CA PHE A 150 -31.03 0.65 6.61
C PHE A 150 -32.13 1.58 7.08
N LYS A 151 -31.91 2.36 8.14
CA LYS A 151 -32.87 3.38 8.58
C LYS A 151 -33.15 4.39 7.47
N ASN A 152 -32.11 4.88 6.78
CA ASN A 152 -32.27 5.79 5.65
C ASN A 152 -33.08 5.15 4.53
N ILE A 153 -32.79 3.89 4.17
CA ILE A 153 -33.54 3.13 3.16
C ILE A 153 -35.04 3.01 3.56
N PHE A 154 -35.31 2.63 4.80
CA PHE A 154 -36.70 2.49 5.29
C PHE A 154 -37.42 3.84 5.34
N ASN A 155 -36.73 4.94 5.58
CA ASN A 155 -37.28 6.31 5.51
C ASN A 155 -37.45 6.83 4.09
N GLY A 156 -37.19 6.00 3.07
CA GLY A 156 -37.35 6.35 1.66
C GLY A 156 -36.17 7.03 1.00
N CYS A 157 -35.04 7.23 1.73
CA CYS A 157 -33.85 7.83 1.13
C CYS A 157 -33.26 6.92 0.02
N ARG A 158 -32.87 7.55 -1.09
CA ARG A 158 -32.25 6.89 -2.25
C ARG A 158 -30.95 7.58 -2.70
N ASP A 159 -30.44 8.50 -1.89
CA ASP A 159 -29.16 9.19 -2.13
C ASP A 159 -27.98 8.30 -1.71
N TYR A 160 -27.77 7.23 -2.48
CA TYR A 160 -26.71 6.25 -2.21
C TYR A 160 -25.30 6.84 -2.22
N VAL A 161 -25.09 7.93 -2.98
CA VAL A 161 -23.78 8.61 -3.08
C VAL A 161 -23.35 9.20 -1.72
N ASN A 162 -24.31 9.65 -0.92
CA ASN A 162 -24.07 10.18 0.42
C ASN A 162 -24.29 9.14 1.54
N MET A 163 -24.64 7.90 1.18
CA MET A 163 -24.72 6.78 2.12
C MET A 163 -23.44 5.96 2.22
N VAL A 164 -22.34 6.38 1.60
CA VAL A 164 -21.05 5.70 1.68
C VAL A 164 -20.39 5.90 3.06
N PRO A 165 -19.51 4.97 3.49
CA PRO A 165 -18.75 5.15 4.71
C PRO A 165 -18.02 6.51 4.76
N GLY A 166 -18.03 7.17 5.89
CA GLY A 166 -17.44 8.50 6.09
C GLY A 166 -18.34 9.68 5.72
N LYS A 167 -19.38 9.48 4.89
CA LYS A 167 -20.36 10.52 4.57
C LYS A 167 -21.73 10.31 5.21
N ILE A 168 -22.05 9.04 5.53
CA ILE A 168 -23.40 8.70 5.97
C ILE A 168 -23.75 9.37 7.29
N THR A 169 -24.85 10.09 7.29
CA THR A 169 -25.52 10.60 8.47
C THR A 169 -26.96 10.11 8.50
N LEU A 170 -27.58 10.10 9.66
CA LEU A 170 -29.01 9.82 9.73
C LEU A 170 -29.75 10.95 9.01
N ALA A 171 -30.46 10.64 7.94
CA ALA A 171 -31.27 11.61 7.22
C ALA A 171 -32.37 12.14 8.14
N ALA A 172 -32.36 13.44 8.41
CA ALA A 172 -33.42 14.15 9.09
C ALA A 172 -34.54 14.40 8.09
N GLY A 173 -35.42 13.40 7.89
CA GLY A 173 -36.66 13.50 7.14
C GLY A 173 -36.52 13.99 5.69
N GLN A 174 -36.76 13.11 4.73
CA GLN A 174 -36.74 13.28 3.27
C GLN A 174 -35.37 13.58 2.66
N CYS A 175 -34.77 12.51 2.13
CA CYS A 175 -33.81 12.64 1.02
C CYS A 175 -34.54 12.91 -0.28
#